data_34b5d27875630a4df17a4c23c5bd716f
#
_entry.id   34b5d27875630a4df17a4c23c5bd716f
#
_cell.length_a   1.000
_cell.length_b   1.000
_cell.length_c   1.000
_cell.angle_alpha   90.00
_cell.angle_beta   90.00
_cell.angle_gamma   90.00
#
_symmetry.space_group_name_H-M   'P 1'
#
loop_
_entity.id
_entity.type
_entity.pdbx_description
1 polymer ?
#
loop_
_entity_poly.entity_id
_entity_poly.type
_entity_poly.pdbx_seq_one_letter_code
_entity_poly.pdbx_strand_id
1 'polypeptide(L)'
;MIWLEILLIALFFIYLSVYKKDWTPRHPSFYLKGELIKIGHRGAPLLAHENTLASFTKAIETGMKGVELDVQYSADKQLVVYHDWVWECATGTKELIEKMPYSEIQKICLNNEEGSKIPLFSEVLDVLPTNCIIVVEIKSIHLLNTGIEKNILDIIKNYGIETKCVISSFNPVVLRRVRKLNPNILTAYLWSKKEPPFIINSPLWVWLCRPDGFHVDITFLEEKLMKWIRRKKMSVLTFTVISQKQLSKALNLEVDGIIMDDPYLN
;
A
#
# COMPACT_ATOMS: atom_id res chain seq x y z
N MET A 1 -10.32 -13.86 -40.34
CA MET A 1 -9.23 -14.77 -40.01
C MET A 1 -7.94 -14.02 -39.68
N ILE A 2 -7.37 -13.26 -40.59
CA ILE A 2 -6.09 -12.53 -40.38
C ILE A 2 -6.05 -11.70 -39.07
N TRP A 3 -7.09 -10.97 -38.74
CA TRP A 3 -7.14 -10.18 -37.50
C TRP A 3 -7.12 -10.99 -36.22
N LEU A 4 -7.71 -12.21 -36.25
CA LEU A 4 -7.68 -13.13 -35.11
C LEU A 4 -6.26 -13.71 -34.91
N GLU A 5 -5.58 -14.02 -35.99
CA GLU A 5 -4.20 -14.52 -35.97
C GLU A 5 -3.24 -13.45 -35.47
N ILE A 6 -3.38 -12.18 -35.92
CA ILE A 6 -2.60 -11.04 -35.42
C ILE A 6 -2.83 -10.83 -33.90
N LEU A 7 -4.10 -10.91 -33.46
CA LEU A 7 -4.44 -10.81 -32.06
C LEU A 7 -3.79 -11.93 -31.22
N LEU A 8 -3.86 -13.18 -31.70
CA LEU A 8 -3.25 -14.33 -31.02
C LEU A 8 -1.73 -14.23 -30.97
N ILE A 9 -1.09 -13.76 -32.03
CA ILE A 9 0.35 -13.50 -32.08
C ILE A 9 0.72 -12.38 -31.10
N ALA A 10 -0.03 -11.30 -31.09
CA ALA A 10 0.18 -10.20 -30.14
C ALA A 10 0.02 -10.66 -28.68
N LEU A 11 -1.02 -11.44 -28.38
CA LEU A 11 -1.24 -12.05 -27.07
C LEU A 11 -0.13 -13.02 -26.68
N PHE A 12 0.38 -13.80 -27.63
CA PHE A 12 1.51 -14.71 -27.42
C PHE A 12 2.81 -13.92 -27.10
N PHE A 13 3.11 -12.84 -27.83
CA PHE A 13 4.26 -11.99 -27.53
C PHE A 13 4.11 -11.24 -26.20
N ILE A 14 2.90 -10.78 -25.86
CA ILE A 14 2.58 -10.23 -24.55
C ILE A 14 2.80 -11.29 -23.46
N TYR A 15 2.29 -12.52 -23.68
CA TYR A 15 2.54 -13.66 -22.79
C TYR A 15 4.03 -13.91 -22.61
N LEU A 16 4.81 -14.02 -23.69
CA LEU A 16 6.26 -14.23 -23.61
C LEU A 16 6.97 -13.08 -22.87
N SER A 17 6.57 -11.83 -23.10
CA SER A 17 7.20 -10.67 -22.46
C SER A 17 6.85 -10.55 -20.99
N VAL A 18 5.66 -10.98 -20.59
CA VAL A 18 5.16 -10.86 -19.22
C VAL A 18 5.47 -12.11 -18.40
N TYR A 19 5.29 -13.32 -18.95
CA TYR A 19 5.38 -14.56 -18.19
C TYR A 19 6.76 -15.23 -18.23
N LYS A 20 7.52 -15.04 -19.30
CA LYS A 20 8.81 -15.75 -19.48
C LYS A 20 10.02 -15.06 -18.84
N LYS A 21 9.88 -13.83 -18.36
CA LYS A 21 10.94 -13.19 -17.59
C LYS A 21 10.80 -13.57 -16.11
N ASP A 22 11.66 -14.46 -15.65
CA ASP A 22 11.78 -14.76 -14.24
C ASP A 22 12.14 -13.48 -13.48
N TRP A 23 11.46 -13.25 -12.35
CA TRP A 23 11.90 -12.29 -11.36
C TRP A 23 12.10 -13.03 -10.05
N THR A 24 13.08 -12.59 -9.29
CA THR A 24 13.28 -13.07 -7.93
C THR A 24 12.83 -11.96 -6.99
N PRO A 25 11.75 -12.19 -6.23
CA PRO A 25 11.35 -11.27 -5.19
C PRO A 25 12.47 -11.09 -4.17
N ARG A 26 12.67 -9.88 -3.68
CA ARG A 26 13.60 -9.58 -2.61
C ARG A 26 12.89 -9.70 -1.28
N HIS A 27 13.57 -10.25 -0.30
CA HIS A 27 13.06 -10.24 1.06
C HIS A 27 13.56 -8.98 1.78
N PRO A 28 12.65 -8.21 2.39
CA PRO A 28 13.02 -7.10 3.23
C PRO A 28 13.92 -7.57 4.38
N SER A 29 15.02 -6.85 4.63
CA SER A 29 15.94 -7.16 5.71
C SER A 29 15.33 -7.03 7.10
N PHE A 30 14.23 -6.31 7.21
CA PHE A 30 13.48 -6.13 8.45
C PHE A 30 12.45 -7.26 8.73
N TYR A 31 12.22 -8.17 7.76
CA TYR A 31 11.44 -9.39 8.02
C TYR A 31 12.38 -10.46 8.59
N LEU A 32 12.47 -10.51 9.90
CA LEU A 32 13.25 -11.52 10.59
C LEU A 32 12.48 -12.84 10.60
N LYS A 33 13.17 -13.92 10.26
CA LYS A 33 12.56 -15.26 10.26
C LYS A 33 12.06 -15.64 11.65
N GLY A 34 10.76 -15.91 11.74
CA GLY A 34 10.09 -16.31 12.99
C GLY A 34 9.55 -15.15 13.83
N GLU A 35 9.65 -13.90 13.38
CA GLU A 35 9.09 -12.73 14.06
C GLU A 35 7.95 -12.17 13.24
N LEU A 36 6.75 -12.09 13.83
CA LEU A 36 5.59 -11.45 13.20
C LEU A 36 5.71 -9.93 13.33
N ILE A 37 5.79 -9.23 12.21
CA ILE A 37 5.84 -7.76 12.20
C ILE A 37 4.42 -7.19 12.32
N LYS A 38 4.21 -6.32 13.31
CA LYS A 38 2.98 -5.56 13.51
C LYS A 38 3.14 -4.15 12.93
N ILE A 39 2.30 -3.82 11.97
CA ILE A 39 2.23 -2.53 11.26
C ILE A 39 0.90 -1.87 11.57
N GLY A 40 0.91 -0.61 11.97
CA GLY A 40 -0.30 0.16 12.22
C GLY A 40 -0.98 0.56 10.92
N HIS A 41 -2.22 0.08 10.69
CA HIS A 41 -3.05 0.44 9.54
C HIS A 41 -3.49 1.89 9.63
N ARG A 42 -3.00 2.74 8.74
CA ARG A 42 -3.21 4.20 8.79
C ARG A 42 -2.82 4.81 10.15
N GLY A 43 -1.81 4.21 10.81
CA GLY A 43 -1.40 4.50 12.17
C GLY A 43 -2.07 3.61 13.22
N ALA A 44 -2.73 4.20 14.21
CA ALA A 44 -3.51 3.50 15.25
C ALA A 44 -4.93 4.07 15.31
N PRO A 45 -5.84 3.67 14.38
CA PRO A 45 -7.14 4.30 14.19
C PRO A 45 -8.09 4.19 15.38
N LEU A 46 -7.86 3.24 16.29
CA LEU A 46 -8.62 3.14 17.54
C LEU A 46 -8.17 4.16 18.61
N LEU A 47 -7.01 4.81 18.44
CA LEU A 47 -6.44 5.76 19.41
C LEU A 47 -6.47 7.21 18.92
N ALA A 48 -6.46 7.43 17.60
CA ALA A 48 -6.57 8.73 16.97
C ALA A 48 -7.08 8.54 15.53
N HIS A 49 -7.64 9.60 14.93
CA HIS A 49 -8.18 9.52 13.56
C HIS A 49 -7.14 8.99 12.58
N GLU A 50 -7.55 8.02 11.76
CA GLU A 50 -6.67 7.37 10.76
C GLU A 50 -5.98 8.38 9.83
N ASN A 51 -4.80 8.03 9.34
CA ASN A 51 -4.01 8.84 8.39
C ASN A 51 -3.69 10.26 8.91
N THR A 52 -3.64 10.47 10.24
CA THR A 52 -3.21 11.73 10.86
C THR A 52 -1.87 11.59 11.56
N LEU A 53 -1.18 12.72 11.78
CA LEU A 53 0.09 12.71 12.52
C LEU A 53 -0.08 12.11 13.92
N ALA A 54 -1.21 12.39 14.59
CA ALA A 54 -1.53 11.81 15.89
C ALA A 54 -1.65 10.29 15.83
N SER A 55 -2.33 9.75 14.81
CA SER A 55 -2.50 8.30 14.63
C SER A 55 -1.16 7.59 14.42
N PHE A 56 -0.28 8.16 13.62
CA PHE A 56 1.05 7.61 13.38
C PHE A 56 1.93 7.65 14.64
N THR A 57 1.91 8.77 15.38
CA THR A 57 2.62 8.88 16.64
C THR A 57 2.13 7.84 17.65
N LYS A 58 0.80 7.66 17.77
CA LYS A 58 0.20 6.65 18.66
C LYS A 58 0.61 5.22 18.28
N ALA A 59 0.66 4.90 17.00
CA ALA A 59 1.12 3.58 16.56
C ALA A 59 2.55 3.29 17.06
N ILE A 60 3.46 4.25 16.94
CA ILE A 60 4.84 4.09 17.41
C ILE A 60 4.92 4.03 18.94
N GLU A 61 4.18 4.89 19.65
CA GLU A 61 4.12 4.88 21.13
C GLU A 61 3.66 3.53 21.69
N THR A 62 2.79 2.81 20.98
CA THR A 62 2.30 1.48 21.39
C THR A 62 3.24 0.33 21.00
N GLY A 63 4.40 0.64 20.40
CA GLY A 63 5.45 -0.34 20.10
C GLY A 63 5.29 -1.04 18.75
N MET A 64 4.42 -0.56 17.86
CA MET A 64 4.37 -1.05 16.49
C MET A 64 5.69 -0.82 15.77
N LYS A 65 6.11 -1.77 14.95
CA LYS A 65 7.39 -1.72 14.22
C LYS A 65 7.34 -0.80 13.00
N GLY A 66 6.14 -0.42 12.58
CA GLY A 66 5.93 0.44 11.44
C GLY A 66 4.49 0.90 11.30
N VAL A 67 4.26 1.69 10.27
CA VAL A 67 2.95 2.21 9.89
C VAL A 67 2.68 1.96 8.41
N GLU A 68 1.43 1.79 8.10
CA GLU A 68 0.91 1.82 6.74
C GLU A 68 0.15 3.14 6.56
N LEU A 69 0.19 3.71 5.37
CA LEU A 69 -0.45 4.98 5.03
C LEU A 69 -0.83 5.06 3.55
N ASP A 70 -1.87 5.84 3.27
CA ASP A 70 -2.43 6.03 1.92
C ASP A 70 -2.00 7.36 1.33
N VAL A 71 -1.30 7.35 0.19
CA VAL A 71 -0.84 8.58 -0.47
C VAL A 71 -1.55 8.79 -1.80
N GLN A 72 -2.09 9.98 -2.00
CA GLN A 72 -2.68 10.41 -3.25
C GLN A 72 -2.29 11.86 -3.58
N TYR A 73 -2.58 12.29 -4.81
CA TYR A 73 -2.37 13.68 -5.22
C TYR A 73 -3.55 14.59 -4.87
N SER A 74 -3.24 15.82 -4.46
CA SER A 74 -4.12 16.97 -4.60
C SER A 74 -4.12 17.51 -6.05
N ALA A 75 -4.98 18.48 -6.35
CA ALA A 75 -5.04 19.12 -7.66
C ALA A 75 -3.72 19.80 -8.07
N ASP A 76 -3.04 20.41 -7.11
CA ASP A 76 -1.74 21.07 -7.26
C ASP A 76 -0.54 20.13 -7.02
N LYS A 77 -0.77 18.80 -7.11
CA LYS A 77 0.26 17.76 -7.05
C LYS A 77 1.02 17.69 -5.72
N GLN A 78 0.41 18.13 -4.63
CA GLN A 78 0.90 17.81 -3.30
C GLN A 78 0.58 16.34 -2.97
N LEU A 79 1.48 15.66 -2.28
CA LEU A 79 1.27 14.30 -1.81
C LEU A 79 0.58 14.35 -0.45
N VAL A 80 -0.72 14.11 -0.44
CA VAL A 80 -1.56 14.12 0.77
C VAL A 80 -1.78 12.70 1.28
N VAL A 81 -1.87 12.55 2.60
CA VAL A 81 -2.09 11.24 3.25
C VAL A 81 -3.56 11.13 3.64
N TYR A 82 -4.33 10.43 2.82
CA TYR A 82 -5.76 10.26 3.00
C TYR A 82 -6.28 9.05 2.20
N HIS A 83 -7.21 8.28 2.81
CA HIS A 83 -7.65 7.02 2.20
C HIS A 83 -8.68 7.20 1.09
N ASP A 84 -9.73 7.97 1.35
CA ASP A 84 -10.88 8.03 0.44
C ASP A 84 -10.59 8.88 -0.79
N TRP A 85 -11.18 8.48 -1.92
CA TRP A 85 -11.07 9.26 -3.16
C TRP A 85 -11.85 10.56 -3.10
N VAL A 86 -12.88 10.57 -2.27
CA VAL A 86 -13.85 11.66 -2.16
C VAL A 86 -13.85 12.16 -0.73
N TRP A 87 -13.71 13.45 -0.57
CA TRP A 87 -14.06 14.14 0.66
C TRP A 87 -15.56 14.48 0.67
N GLU A 88 -16.24 14.15 1.76
CA GLU A 88 -17.63 14.55 1.99
C GLU A 88 -17.67 15.46 3.22
N CYS A 89 -18.11 16.72 3.00
CA CYS A 89 -18.26 17.66 4.11
C CYS A 89 -19.58 17.44 4.86
N ALA A 90 -19.72 18.04 6.05
CA ALA A 90 -20.91 17.91 6.90
C ALA A 90 -22.22 18.37 6.22
N THR A 91 -22.14 19.19 5.17
CA THR A 91 -23.29 19.63 4.37
C THR A 91 -23.67 18.66 3.25
N GLY A 92 -22.93 17.54 3.11
CA GLY A 92 -23.15 16.53 2.08
C GLY A 92 -22.52 16.86 0.71
N THR A 93 -21.74 17.94 0.61
CA THR A 93 -20.97 18.23 -0.60
C THR A 93 -19.83 17.23 -0.73
N LYS A 94 -19.68 16.64 -1.92
CA LYS A 94 -18.66 15.64 -2.24
C LYS A 94 -17.69 16.19 -3.26
N GLU A 95 -16.41 16.07 -2.99
CA GLU A 95 -15.36 16.48 -3.90
C GLU A 95 -14.22 15.46 -3.94
N LEU A 96 -13.67 15.22 -5.14
CA LEU A 96 -12.52 14.35 -5.32
C LEU A 96 -11.27 15.03 -4.75
N ILE A 97 -10.53 14.36 -3.89
CA ILE A 97 -9.25 14.86 -3.34
C ILE A 97 -8.31 15.32 -4.46
N GLU A 98 -8.22 14.57 -5.54
CA GLU A 98 -7.35 14.92 -6.68
C GLU A 98 -7.77 16.19 -7.43
N LYS A 99 -8.95 16.74 -7.15
CA LYS A 99 -9.45 18.01 -7.72
C LYS A 99 -9.39 19.18 -6.74
N MET A 100 -9.10 18.92 -5.48
CA MET A 100 -8.97 19.94 -4.44
C MET A 100 -7.51 20.41 -4.34
N PRO A 101 -7.21 21.73 -4.37
CA PRO A 101 -5.89 22.23 -4.08
C PRO A 101 -5.56 22.02 -2.59
N TYR A 102 -4.28 21.81 -2.28
CA TYR A 102 -3.87 21.56 -0.89
C TYR A 102 -4.25 22.70 0.07
N SER A 103 -4.29 23.93 -0.42
CA SER A 103 -4.75 25.09 0.36
C SER A 103 -6.20 24.98 0.87
N GLU A 104 -7.02 24.13 0.28
CA GLU A 104 -8.36 23.77 0.74
C GLU A 104 -8.33 22.52 1.61
N ILE A 105 -7.60 21.48 1.19
CA ILE A 105 -7.46 20.22 1.93
C ILE A 105 -6.92 20.46 3.35
N GLN A 106 -5.92 21.32 3.53
CA GLN A 106 -5.35 21.63 4.85
C GLN A 106 -6.33 22.29 5.84
N LYS A 107 -7.47 22.81 5.36
CA LYS A 107 -8.52 23.40 6.20
C LYS A 107 -9.52 22.36 6.70
N ILE A 108 -9.48 21.14 6.16
CA ILE A 108 -10.37 20.06 6.56
C ILE A 108 -9.99 19.62 7.98
N CYS A 109 -10.98 19.64 8.87
CA CYS A 109 -10.89 19.05 10.19
C CYS A 109 -11.61 17.70 10.18
N LEU A 110 -10.88 16.61 10.37
CA LEU A 110 -11.44 15.28 10.40
C LEU A 110 -12.19 15.08 11.72
N ASN A 111 -13.40 14.50 11.67
CA ASN A 111 -14.28 14.30 12.85
C ASN A 111 -14.59 15.55 13.68
N ASN A 112 -14.44 16.77 13.12
CA ASN A 112 -14.57 18.03 13.85
C ASN A 112 -13.62 18.16 15.07
N GLU A 113 -12.54 17.38 15.11
CA GLU A 113 -11.51 17.45 16.13
C GLU A 113 -10.44 18.48 15.71
N GLU A 114 -10.23 19.50 16.56
CA GLU A 114 -9.19 20.48 16.34
C GLU A 114 -7.81 19.80 16.32
N GLY A 115 -7.06 19.98 15.22
CA GLY A 115 -5.76 19.34 15.01
C GLY A 115 -5.78 18.04 14.20
N SER A 116 -6.93 17.41 14.01
CA SER A 116 -7.07 16.26 13.09
C SER A 116 -7.17 16.72 11.64
N LYS A 117 -6.02 16.89 10.99
CA LYS A 117 -5.91 17.36 9.60
C LYS A 117 -5.38 16.28 8.68
N ILE A 118 -5.65 16.43 7.38
CA ILE A 118 -5.03 15.63 6.33
C ILE A 118 -3.59 16.14 6.15
N PRO A 119 -2.55 15.35 6.52
CA PRO A 119 -1.17 15.79 6.42
C PRO A 119 -0.59 15.59 5.02
N LEU A 120 0.51 16.28 4.75
CA LEU A 120 1.41 15.94 3.65
C LEU A 120 2.21 14.67 4.00
N PHE A 121 2.62 13.93 2.97
CA PHE A 121 3.49 12.77 3.15
C PHE A 121 4.81 13.12 3.83
N SER A 122 5.40 14.28 3.53
CA SER A 122 6.60 14.76 4.20
C SER A 122 6.39 15.03 5.70
N GLU A 123 5.25 15.63 6.07
CA GLU A 123 4.93 15.89 7.49
C GLU A 123 4.80 14.59 8.29
N VAL A 124 4.27 13.53 7.67
CA VAL A 124 4.24 12.20 8.31
C VAL A 124 5.65 11.67 8.53
N LEU A 125 6.55 11.81 7.55
CA LEU A 125 7.92 11.36 7.68
C LEU A 125 8.70 12.12 8.75
N ASP A 126 8.38 13.41 8.97
CA ASP A 126 9.01 14.24 10.00
C ASP A 126 8.72 13.76 11.42
N VAL A 127 7.57 13.11 11.65
CA VAL A 127 7.18 12.63 13.00
C VAL A 127 7.55 11.16 13.25
N LEU A 128 7.91 10.41 12.20
CA LEU A 128 8.25 9.00 12.33
C LEU A 128 9.74 8.81 12.68
N PRO A 129 10.07 7.86 13.59
CA PRO A 129 11.47 7.55 13.88
C PRO A 129 12.16 6.89 12.68
N THR A 130 13.45 7.12 12.55
CA THR A 130 14.28 6.67 11.40
C THR A 130 14.34 5.15 11.22
N ASN A 131 14.03 4.38 12.28
CA ASN A 131 13.97 2.91 12.23
C ASN A 131 12.56 2.36 11.96
N CYS A 132 11.55 3.23 11.78
CA CYS A 132 10.19 2.86 11.45
C CYS A 132 10.11 2.19 10.07
N ILE A 133 9.35 1.09 9.99
CA ILE A 133 8.98 0.48 8.70
C ILE A 133 7.78 1.26 8.16
N ILE A 134 7.84 1.65 6.89
CA ILE A 134 6.80 2.46 6.27
C ILE A 134 6.25 1.72 5.06
N VAL A 135 4.98 1.35 5.12
CA VAL A 135 4.23 0.78 3.98
C VAL A 135 3.42 1.90 3.35
N VAL A 136 3.80 2.31 2.16
CA VAL A 136 3.17 3.43 1.44
C VAL A 136 2.24 2.88 0.38
N GLU A 137 0.93 2.94 0.59
CA GLU A 137 -0.03 2.66 -0.47
C GLU A 137 -0.12 3.85 -1.42
N ILE A 138 0.21 3.63 -2.70
CA ILE A 138 -0.09 4.61 -3.74
C ILE A 138 -1.52 4.41 -4.22
N LYS A 139 -2.38 5.36 -3.87
CA LYS A 139 -3.76 5.40 -4.33
C LYS A 139 -3.81 6.06 -5.71
N SER A 140 -3.94 5.24 -6.74
CA SER A 140 -4.07 5.73 -8.11
C SER A 140 -4.82 4.71 -8.97
N ILE A 141 -5.90 5.15 -9.59
CA ILE A 141 -6.66 4.38 -10.58
C ILE A 141 -6.13 4.61 -12.00
N HIS A 142 -5.21 5.55 -12.18
CA HIS A 142 -4.72 5.96 -13.49
C HIS A 142 -3.78 4.92 -14.10
N LEU A 143 -4.09 4.49 -15.33
CA LEU A 143 -3.20 3.65 -16.12
C LEU A 143 -2.07 4.45 -16.77
N LEU A 144 -2.30 5.75 -17.03
CA LEU A 144 -1.30 6.67 -17.53
C LEU A 144 -0.44 7.22 -16.39
N ASN A 145 0.78 7.64 -16.74
CA ASN A 145 1.71 8.22 -15.78
C ASN A 145 1.23 9.60 -15.32
N THR A 146 0.98 9.74 -14.02
CA THR A 146 0.61 11.01 -13.39
C THR A 146 1.80 11.71 -12.71
N GLY A 147 2.92 11.02 -12.58
CA GLY A 147 4.12 11.49 -11.89
C GLY A 147 4.15 11.17 -10.39
N ILE A 148 3.07 10.62 -9.82
CA ILE A 148 2.98 10.35 -8.37
C ILE A 148 4.08 9.42 -7.88
N GLU A 149 4.41 8.38 -8.66
CA GLU A 149 5.44 7.42 -8.28
C GLU A 149 6.81 8.09 -8.16
N LYS A 150 7.14 8.99 -9.10
CA LYS A 150 8.41 9.71 -9.08
C LYS A 150 8.48 10.62 -7.85
N ASN A 151 7.44 11.40 -7.59
CA ASN A 151 7.43 12.35 -6.47
C ASN A 151 7.55 11.64 -5.11
N ILE A 152 6.85 10.50 -4.93
CA ILE A 152 6.97 9.67 -3.71
C ILE A 152 8.41 9.15 -3.57
N LEU A 153 8.99 8.61 -4.65
CA LEU A 153 10.35 8.07 -4.63
C LEU A 153 11.40 9.16 -4.35
N ASP A 154 11.21 10.37 -4.88
CA ASP A 154 12.11 11.51 -4.64
C ASP A 154 12.07 11.90 -3.14
N ILE A 155 10.88 11.95 -2.52
CA ILE A 155 10.75 12.21 -1.07
C ILE A 155 11.43 11.10 -0.25
N ILE A 156 11.12 9.83 -0.51
CA ILE A 156 11.72 8.67 0.18
C ILE A 156 13.25 8.75 0.12
N LYS A 157 13.80 9.07 -1.05
CA LYS A 157 15.24 9.25 -1.25
C LYS A 157 15.79 10.40 -0.45
N ASN A 158 15.12 11.56 -0.46
CA ASN A 158 15.56 12.75 0.28
C ASN A 158 15.60 12.52 1.80
N TYR A 159 14.69 11.66 2.32
CA TYR A 159 14.70 11.25 3.73
C TYR A 159 15.65 10.08 4.03
N GLY A 160 16.25 9.44 3.01
CA GLY A 160 17.20 8.34 3.18
C GLY A 160 16.58 7.06 3.76
N ILE A 161 15.29 6.83 3.51
CA ILE A 161 14.52 5.74 4.13
C ILE A 161 14.17 4.59 3.16
N GLU A 162 14.82 4.51 1.99
CA GLU A 162 14.50 3.51 0.94
C GLU A 162 14.54 2.07 1.46
N THR A 163 15.44 1.77 2.40
CA THR A 163 15.59 0.41 2.96
C THR A 163 14.50 0.06 3.99
N LYS A 164 13.72 1.02 4.41
CA LYS A 164 12.63 0.87 5.38
C LYS A 164 11.24 1.02 4.74
N CYS A 165 11.19 1.42 3.47
CA CYS A 165 9.94 1.62 2.75
C CYS A 165 9.56 0.42 1.90
N VAL A 166 8.27 0.11 1.90
CA VAL A 166 7.60 -0.79 0.94
C VAL A 166 6.53 0.02 0.23
N ILE A 167 6.62 0.11 -1.09
CA ILE A 167 5.56 0.74 -1.90
C ILE A 167 4.52 -0.31 -2.24
N SER A 168 3.29 -0.06 -1.87
CA SER A 168 2.15 -0.94 -2.17
C SER A 168 1.11 -0.25 -3.04
N SER A 169 0.34 -1.02 -3.79
CA SER A 169 -0.81 -0.53 -4.55
C SER A 169 -1.67 -1.69 -5.03
N PHE A 170 -2.97 -1.46 -5.15
CA PHE A 170 -3.89 -2.34 -5.89
C PHE A 170 -3.70 -2.25 -7.41
N ASN A 171 -3.09 -1.15 -7.89
CA ASN A 171 -2.84 -0.94 -9.31
C ASN A 171 -1.48 -1.51 -9.73
N PRO A 172 -1.45 -2.64 -10.48
CA PRO A 172 -0.20 -3.28 -10.90
C PRO A 172 0.63 -2.41 -11.85
N VAL A 173 0.00 -1.47 -12.56
CA VAL A 173 0.71 -0.55 -13.47
C VAL A 173 1.52 0.47 -12.69
N VAL A 174 1.00 0.96 -11.56
CA VAL A 174 1.70 1.81 -10.60
C VAL A 174 2.97 1.11 -10.12
N LEU A 175 2.85 -0.11 -9.60
CA LEU A 175 4.00 -0.89 -9.11
C LEU A 175 5.04 -1.16 -10.20
N ARG A 176 4.59 -1.43 -11.44
CA ARG A 176 5.52 -1.59 -12.57
C ARG A 176 6.28 -0.30 -12.87
N ARG A 177 5.64 0.89 -12.75
CA ARG A 177 6.30 2.19 -12.91
C ARG A 177 7.29 2.46 -11.78
N VAL A 178 6.90 2.24 -10.53
CA VAL A 178 7.78 2.33 -9.36
C VAL A 178 9.05 1.50 -9.58
N ARG A 179 8.89 0.22 -9.95
CA ARG A 179 10.02 -0.69 -10.17
C ARG A 179 10.93 -0.27 -11.33
N LYS A 180 10.40 0.42 -12.34
CA LYS A 180 11.21 0.99 -13.44
C LYS A 180 11.99 2.22 -13.00
N LEU A 181 11.39 3.07 -12.14
CA LEU A 181 12.01 4.30 -11.65
C LEU A 181 13.08 4.01 -10.59
N ASN A 182 12.81 3.10 -9.67
CA ASN A 182 13.77 2.64 -8.67
C ASN A 182 13.68 1.11 -8.52
N PRO A 183 14.57 0.35 -9.18
CA PRO A 183 14.58 -1.12 -9.07
C PRO A 183 14.98 -1.63 -7.68
N ASN A 184 15.52 -0.78 -6.81
CA ASN A 184 15.99 -1.16 -5.48
C ASN A 184 14.94 -0.98 -4.39
N ILE A 185 13.89 -0.17 -4.61
CA ILE A 185 12.82 -0.06 -3.63
C ILE A 185 11.96 -1.33 -3.59
N LEU A 186 11.50 -1.70 -2.40
CA LEU A 186 10.63 -2.85 -2.24
C LEU A 186 9.21 -2.51 -2.69
N THR A 187 8.58 -3.44 -3.37
CA THR A 187 7.20 -3.27 -3.84
C THR A 187 6.32 -4.43 -3.39
N ALA A 188 5.07 -4.14 -3.04
CA ALA A 188 4.08 -5.15 -2.68
C ALA A 188 2.77 -4.94 -3.44
N TYR A 189 2.22 -6.03 -3.97
CA TYR A 189 0.93 -5.99 -4.63
C TYR A 189 -0.19 -6.21 -3.61
N LEU A 190 -1.08 -5.23 -3.50
CA LEU A 190 -2.28 -5.31 -2.67
C LEU A 190 -3.37 -6.09 -3.39
N TRP A 191 -4.01 -7.01 -2.67
CA TRP A 191 -5.09 -7.80 -3.23
C TRP A 191 -6.21 -8.08 -2.23
N SER A 192 -7.44 -7.78 -2.67
CA SER A 192 -8.69 -8.12 -1.97
C SER A 192 -9.78 -8.37 -3.01
N LYS A 193 -10.68 -9.31 -2.76
CA LYS A 193 -11.85 -9.54 -3.63
C LYS A 193 -12.91 -8.44 -3.48
N LYS A 194 -12.77 -7.56 -2.49
CA LYS A 194 -13.71 -6.46 -2.27
C LYS A 194 -13.45 -5.28 -3.18
N GLU A 195 -12.22 -5.15 -3.69
CA GLU A 195 -11.83 -3.99 -4.50
C GLU A 195 -12.31 -4.13 -5.94
N PRO A 196 -13.06 -3.17 -6.47
CA PRO A 196 -13.37 -3.07 -7.91
C PRO A 196 -12.22 -2.34 -8.64
N PRO A 197 -12.13 -2.49 -9.96
CA PRO A 197 -12.76 -3.51 -10.79
C PRO A 197 -11.91 -4.78 -10.85
N PHE A 198 -12.54 -5.92 -11.01
CA PHE A 198 -11.90 -7.24 -11.04
C PHE A 198 -10.74 -7.38 -12.06
N ILE A 199 -10.70 -6.55 -13.10
CA ILE A 199 -9.63 -6.53 -14.11
C ILE A 199 -8.30 -6.08 -13.48
N ILE A 200 -8.32 -5.13 -12.54
CA ILE A 200 -7.12 -4.66 -11.83
C ILE A 200 -6.85 -5.53 -10.60
N ASN A 201 -7.85 -6.28 -10.15
CA ASN A 201 -7.81 -7.04 -8.91
C ASN A 201 -7.69 -8.56 -9.14
N SER A 202 -6.66 -8.98 -9.83
CA SER A 202 -6.35 -10.41 -10.04
C SER A 202 -4.96 -10.76 -9.48
N PRO A 203 -4.82 -11.87 -8.73
CA PRO A 203 -3.51 -12.36 -8.29
C PRO A 203 -2.53 -12.59 -9.45
N LEU A 204 -3.04 -12.76 -10.66
CA LEU A 204 -2.22 -12.98 -11.86
C LEU A 204 -1.43 -11.72 -12.27
N TRP A 205 -1.83 -10.53 -11.81
CA TRP A 205 -1.12 -9.29 -12.10
C TRP A 205 0.28 -9.20 -11.48
N VAL A 206 0.64 -10.11 -10.57
CA VAL A 206 2.02 -10.22 -10.10
C VAL A 206 3.04 -10.43 -11.23
N TRP A 207 2.62 -11.04 -12.35
CA TRP A 207 3.46 -11.20 -13.52
C TRP A 207 3.75 -9.88 -14.23
N LEU A 208 2.82 -8.94 -14.16
CA LEU A 208 3.00 -7.60 -14.72
C LEU A 208 3.87 -6.72 -13.82
N CYS A 209 3.53 -6.63 -12.53
CA CYS A 209 4.19 -5.71 -11.58
C CYS A 209 5.43 -6.32 -10.92
N ARG A 210 5.55 -7.67 -10.86
CA ARG A 210 6.70 -8.40 -10.31
C ARG A 210 7.08 -7.92 -8.92
N PRO A 211 6.17 -7.98 -7.95
CA PRO A 211 6.38 -7.41 -6.63
C PRO A 211 7.34 -8.26 -5.80
N ASP A 212 7.89 -7.67 -4.75
CA ASP A 212 8.69 -8.36 -3.74
C ASP A 212 7.81 -9.01 -2.68
N GLY A 213 6.65 -8.39 -2.40
CA GLY A 213 5.63 -8.87 -1.45
C GLY A 213 4.23 -8.95 -2.05
N PHE A 214 3.38 -9.72 -1.40
CA PHE A 214 1.97 -9.84 -1.70
C PHE A 214 1.18 -9.52 -0.43
N HIS A 215 0.48 -8.38 -0.42
CA HIS A 215 -0.32 -7.93 0.70
C HIS A 215 -1.78 -8.35 0.46
N VAL A 216 -2.34 -9.15 1.36
CA VAL A 216 -3.62 -9.84 1.15
C VAL A 216 -4.63 -9.46 2.21
N ASP A 217 -5.87 -9.16 1.82
CA ASP A 217 -6.98 -9.07 2.76
C ASP A 217 -7.12 -10.41 3.52
N ILE A 218 -7.03 -10.36 4.85
CA ILE A 218 -7.07 -11.53 5.74
C ILE A 218 -8.33 -12.39 5.53
N THR A 219 -9.41 -11.77 5.08
CA THR A 219 -10.67 -12.47 4.80
C THR A 219 -10.49 -13.55 3.72
N PHE A 220 -9.68 -13.26 2.70
CA PHE A 220 -9.46 -14.10 1.53
C PHE A 220 -8.14 -14.87 1.55
N LEU A 221 -7.30 -14.66 2.55
CA LEU A 221 -6.06 -15.41 2.71
C LEU A 221 -6.39 -16.84 3.18
N GLU A 222 -6.04 -17.81 2.34
CA GLU A 222 -6.25 -19.24 2.58
C GLU A 222 -4.94 -19.99 2.33
N GLU A 223 -4.80 -21.22 2.85
CA GLU A 223 -3.61 -22.05 2.65
C GLU A 223 -3.22 -22.23 1.17
N LYS A 224 -4.19 -22.41 0.29
CA LYS A 224 -3.94 -22.58 -1.15
C LYS A 224 -3.26 -21.33 -1.75
N LEU A 225 -3.76 -20.15 -1.38
CA LEU A 225 -3.18 -18.87 -1.81
C LEU A 225 -1.80 -18.68 -1.17
N MET A 226 -1.66 -18.96 0.12
CA MET A 226 -0.39 -18.87 0.83
C MET A 226 0.68 -19.76 0.20
N LYS A 227 0.36 -21.04 -0.07
CA LYS A 227 1.26 -21.97 -0.77
C LYS A 227 1.68 -21.46 -2.15
N TRP A 228 0.76 -20.79 -2.86
CA TRP A 228 1.07 -20.20 -4.16
C TRP A 228 2.03 -19.00 -4.03
N ILE A 229 1.77 -18.09 -3.07
CA ILE A 229 2.63 -16.92 -2.83
C ILE A 229 4.04 -17.37 -2.42
N ARG A 230 4.15 -18.34 -1.49
CA ARG A 230 5.42 -18.88 -1.02
C ARG A 230 6.22 -19.57 -2.12
N ARG A 231 5.56 -20.29 -3.04
CA ARG A 231 6.22 -20.85 -4.24
C ARG A 231 6.82 -19.79 -5.15
N LYS A 232 6.27 -18.57 -5.14
CA LYS A 232 6.81 -17.41 -5.86
C LYS A 232 7.89 -16.69 -5.07
N LYS A 233 8.19 -17.12 -3.84
CA LYS A 233 9.17 -16.50 -2.93
C LYS A 233 8.85 -15.05 -2.55
N MET A 234 7.58 -14.65 -2.60
CA MET A 234 7.14 -13.34 -2.16
C MET A 234 6.95 -13.31 -0.64
N SER A 235 7.23 -12.17 -0.02
CA SER A 235 6.82 -11.90 1.36
C SER A 235 5.31 -11.70 1.45
N VAL A 236 4.71 -11.98 2.63
CA VAL A 236 3.26 -11.88 2.85
C VAL A 236 2.96 -11.03 4.06
N LEU A 237 2.34 -9.87 3.82
CA LEU A 237 1.60 -9.16 4.85
C LEU A 237 0.10 -9.38 4.64
N THR A 238 -0.66 -9.39 5.73
CA THR A 238 -2.11 -9.45 5.64
C THR A 238 -2.77 -8.25 6.31
N PHE A 239 -3.85 -7.76 5.72
CA PHE A 239 -4.64 -6.62 6.15
C PHE A 239 -6.14 -6.93 6.07
N THR A 240 -7.05 -6.26 6.77
CA THR A 240 -6.76 -5.57 8.00
C THR A 240 -7.12 -6.51 9.13
N VAL A 241 -6.21 -6.72 10.06
CA VAL A 241 -6.42 -7.58 11.23
C VAL A 241 -7.09 -6.75 12.32
N ILE A 242 -8.36 -7.06 12.62
CA ILE A 242 -9.20 -6.30 13.56
C ILE A 242 -9.76 -7.17 14.69
N SER A 243 -9.39 -8.44 14.76
CA SER A 243 -9.91 -9.37 15.78
C SER A 243 -8.92 -10.48 16.09
N GLN A 244 -9.05 -11.05 17.30
CA GLN A 244 -8.26 -12.20 17.76
C GLN A 244 -8.37 -13.40 16.82
N LYS A 245 -9.54 -13.64 16.25
CA LYS A 245 -9.75 -14.72 15.27
C LYS A 245 -8.92 -14.53 14.01
N GLN A 246 -8.82 -13.28 13.52
CA GLN A 246 -8.01 -12.96 12.34
C GLN A 246 -6.53 -13.01 12.66
N LEU A 247 -6.12 -12.55 13.84
CA LEU A 247 -4.73 -12.68 14.29
C LEU A 247 -4.32 -14.15 14.38
N SER A 248 -5.12 -15.00 15.02
CA SER A 248 -4.86 -16.44 15.08
C SER A 248 -4.79 -17.08 13.69
N LYS A 249 -5.63 -16.64 12.74
CA LYS A 249 -5.56 -17.08 11.34
C LYS A 249 -4.25 -16.68 10.69
N ALA A 250 -3.80 -15.43 10.88
CA ALA A 250 -2.53 -14.94 10.33
C ALA A 250 -1.33 -15.72 10.88
N LEU A 251 -1.31 -15.97 12.19
CA LEU A 251 -0.28 -16.78 12.86
C LEU A 251 -0.24 -18.22 12.32
N ASN A 252 -1.40 -18.87 12.22
CA ASN A 252 -1.49 -20.25 11.71
C ASN A 252 -1.04 -20.38 10.24
N LEU A 253 -1.18 -19.30 9.46
CA LEU A 253 -0.74 -19.25 8.06
C LEU A 253 0.72 -18.78 7.93
N GLU A 254 1.40 -18.50 9.05
CA GLU A 254 2.81 -18.09 9.08
C GLU A 254 3.10 -16.90 8.14
N VAL A 255 2.29 -15.84 8.21
CA VAL A 255 2.55 -14.61 7.45
C VAL A 255 3.78 -13.90 8.01
N ASP A 256 4.45 -13.08 7.20
CA ASP A 256 5.65 -12.33 7.63
C ASP A 256 5.29 -11.10 8.47
N GLY A 257 4.06 -10.58 8.31
CA GLY A 257 3.57 -9.45 9.09
C GLY A 257 2.07 -9.22 8.93
N ILE A 258 1.56 -8.37 9.79
CA ILE A 258 0.15 -7.97 9.82
C ILE A 258 0.02 -6.45 9.80
N ILE A 259 -0.99 -5.96 9.11
CA ILE A 259 -1.44 -4.58 9.12
C ILE A 259 -2.74 -4.56 9.93
N MET A 260 -2.79 -3.79 11.02
CA MET A 260 -3.83 -3.91 12.04
C MET A 260 -4.27 -2.57 12.60
N ASP A 261 -5.55 -2.51 13.05
CA ASP A 261 -6.15 -1.29 13.61
C ASP A 261 -5.89 -1.16 15.12
N ASP A 262 -5.89 -2.30 15.83
CA ASP A 262 -5.76 -2.34 17.29
C ASP A 262 -4.33 -2.70 17.70
N PRO A 263 -3.55 -1.76 18.26
CA PRO A 263 -2.18 -2.03 18.69
C PRO A 263 -2.08 -3.00 19.85
N TYR A 264 -3.15 -3.18 20.63
CA TYR A 264 -3.19 -4.04 21.81
C TYR A 264 -3.68 -5.47 21.53
N LEU A 265 -4.04 -5.77 20.31
CA LEU A 265 -4.43 -7.11 19.91
C LEU A 265 -3.22 -8.07 19.96
N ASN A 266 -3.31 -9.12 20.81
CA ASN A 266 -2.21 -10.05 21.14
C ASN A 266 -2.57 -11.50 20.86
#